data_d77289c1f83387b143c6d1644f333b16
#
_entry.id   d77289c1f83387b143c6d1644f333b16
#
_cell.length_a   1.000
_cell.length_b   1.000
_cell.length_c   1.000
_cell.angle_alpha   90.00
_cell.angle_beta   90.00
_cell.angle_gamma   90.00
#
_symmetry.space_group_name_H-M   'P 1'
#
loop_
_entity.id
_entity.type
_entity.pdbx_description
1 polymer ?
#
loop_
_entity_poly.entity_id
_entity_poly.type
_entity_poly.pdbx_seq_one_letter_code
_entity_poly.pdbx_strand_id
1 'polypeptide(L)'
;FLNKISDFLDNNTIILINIVNTLLDLIFNHKLPLQIERTLLLLLSDLVSNSSNKLQSFIPTFEMILSDTMKSDNLYNDNVIITINNLYGCLIASVNEDPETKAFGDYDYIEIGNNIIANANNYLLLIGNLLDDNNPILILKCIKSFLNGLNSIDKEKPIEDSESKTSVLPAVKEYVKNSFAISGVLLNLLNASFILTKDTSIAILQAWFDIFVFIISNKIFKINMENILKVLTIKLYQSNLIDNVKIFEKVLEIFQQLVKNNYINTLYDFKVIYYTLIINNEYKKNNLINIINKDLDLLETYYSILSIVITDHSASLIPNRNNYTIDDDISALLIIQTIKDYQKRNEKFILVAISKFLSKLFNNKKFNAYQNQLVNEIFKADGNFLSYSNIIKISFMKILNTNGDFDYIIELIRNIINKHKMLYKKWLEMVINDQAFIDQCLLLNKDMGFVKTTNNMLVKKIQVCNGSRKIISVVNDWYKGLLR
;
A
#
# COMPACT_ATOMS: atom_id res chain seq x y z
N PHE A 1 21.82 -8.64 -28.30
CA PHE A 1 23.26 -8.30 -28.40
C PHE A 1 23.87 -8.21 -27.00
N LEU A 2 23.29 -7.44 -26.08
CA LEU A 2 23.76 -7.30 -24.69
C LEU A 2 23.79 -8.63 -23.93
N ASN A 3 22.79 -9.50 -24.06
CA ASN A 3 22.78 -10.82 -23.41
C ASN A 3 23.92 -11.72 -23.89
N LYS A 4 24.28 -11.66 -25.19
CA LYS A 4 25.44 -12.44 -25.72
C LYS A 4 26.78 -11.90 -25.24
N ILE A 5 26.87 -10.58 -25.00
CA ILE A 5 28.07 -9.98 -24.42
C ILE A 5 28.15 -10.35 -22.94
N SER A 6 27.05 -10.35 -22.21
CA SER A 6 26.99 -10.80 -20.82
C SER A 6 27.52 -12.23 -20.68
N ASP A 7 26.99 -13.17 -21.45
CA ASP A 7 27.45 -14.58 -21.45
C ASP A 7 28.94 -14.72 -21.76
N PHE A 8 29.47 -13.89 -22.69
CA PHE A 8 30.89 -13.87 -23.01
C PHE A 8 31.74 -13.31 -21.88
N LEU A 9 31.30 -12.22 -21.25
CA LEU A 9 31.98 -11.59 -20.13
C LEU A 9 31.91 -12.43 -18.87
N ASP A 10 30.83 -13.18 -18.70
CA ASP A 10 30.69 -14.14 -17.60
C ASP A 10 31.76 -15.23 -17.63
N ASN A 11 32.22 -15.59 -18.82
CA ASN A 11 33.33 -16.55 -18.98
C ASN A 11 34.73 -15.89 -18.95
N ASN A 12 34.82 -14.55 -18.91
CA ASN A 12 36.07 -13.80 -18.99
C ASN A 12 36.18 -12.71 -17.94
N THR A 13 36.25 -13.08 -16.67
CA THR A 13 36.24 -12.16 -15.52
C THR A 13 37.30 -11.04 -15.61
N ILE A 14 38.50 -11.33 -16.14
CA ILE A 14 39.56 -10.32 -16.31
C ILE A 14 39.13 -9.22 -17.29
N ILE A 15 38.49 -9.59 -18.38
CA ILE A 15 37.96 -8.62 -19.37
C ILE A 15 36.85 -7.77 -18.74
N LEU A 16 35.96 -8.39 -17.99
CA LEU A 16 34.89 -7.70 -17.26
C LEU A 16 35.47 -6.66 -16.29
N ILE A 17 36.44 -7.04 -15.48
CA ILE A 17 37.14 -6.15 -14.53
C ILE A 17 37.74 -4.95 -15.27
N ASN A 18 38.43 -5.19 -16.38
CA ASN A 18 39.05 -4.11 -17.15
C ASN A 18 38.02 -3.16 -17.76
N ILE A 19 36.90 -3.68 -18.24
CA ILE A 19 35.80 -2.86 -18.77
C ILE A 19 35.23 -1.97 -17.66
N VAL A 20 34.91 -2.56 -16.49
CA VAL A 20 34.36 -1.81 -15.34
C VAL A 20 35.32 -0.72 -14.87
N ASN A 21 36.63 -1.01 -14.76
CA ASN A 21 37.64 -0.01 -14.42
C ASN A 21 37.68 1.13 -15.43
N THR A 22 37.61 0.82 -16.73
CA THR A 22 37.62 1.83 -17.79
C THR A 22 36.35 2.70 -17.73
N LEU A 23 35.18 2.10 -17.47
CA LEU A 23 33.92 2.84 -17.34
C LEU A 23 33.95 3.78 -16.14
N LEU A 24 34.43 3.31 -14.99
CA LEU A 24 34.60 4.12 -13.77
C LEU A 24 35.56 5.29 -14.03
N ASP A 25 36.69 5.05 -14.66
CA ASP A 25 37.66 6.10 -15.02
C ASP A 25 37.03 7.15 -15.93
N LEU A 26 36.32 6.74 -16.98
CA LEU A 26 35.66 7.65 -17.90
C LEU A 26 34.58 8.49 -17.22
N ILE A 27 33.77 7.90 -16.34
CA ILE A 27 32.67 8.60 -15.65
C ILE A 27 33.19 9.61 -14.63
N PHE A 28 34.22 9.24 -13.85
CA PHE A 28 34.66 10.04 -12.70
C PHE A 28 35.85 10.94 -12.95
N ASN A 29 36.73 10.58 -13.89
CA ASN A 29 37.95 11.34 -14.16
C ASN A 29 37.87 12.20 -15.45
N HIS A 30 36.80 12.07 -16.24
CA HIS A 30 36.65 12.80 -17.48
C HIS A 30 35.35 13.62 -17.52
N LYS A 31 35.43 14.89 -17.96
CA LYS A 31 34.23 15.72 -18.21
C LYS A 31 33.56 15.28 -19.50
N LEU A 32 32.52 14.47 -19.39
CA LEU A 32 31.79 13.96 -20.54
C LEU A 32 30.48 14.73 -20.79
N PRO A 33 30.05 14.82 -22.06
CA PRO A 33 28.71 15.30 -22.38
C PRO A 33 27.65 14.40 -21.68
N LEU A 34 26.58 15.04 -21.16
CA LEU A 34 25.53 14.37 -20.35
C LEU A 34 24.94 13.09 -21.00
N GLN A 35 24.81 13.08 -22.34
CA GLN A 35 24.29 11.92 -23.06
C GLN A 35 25.27 10.73 -23.03
N ILE A 36 26.57 11.00 -23.15
CA ILE A 36 27.60 9.97 -23.08
C ILE A 36 27.70 9.44 -21.65
N GLU A 37 27.72 10.31 -20.65
CA GLU A 37 27.73 9.96 -19.24
C GLU A 37 26.56 9.02 -18.90
N ARG A 38 25.33 9.36 -19.32
CA ARG A 38 24.15 8.50 -19.14
C ARG A 38 24.30 7.12 -19.79
N THR A 39 24.87 7.08 -21.00
CA THR A 39 25.05 5.81 -21.72
C THR A 39 26.06 4.92 -21.00
N LEU A 40 27.17 5.50 -20.53
CA LEU A 40 28.20 4.77 -19.77
C LEU A 40 27.67 4.29 -18.42
N LEU A 41 26.86 5.10 -17.73
CA LEU A 41 26.19 4.69 -16.47
C LEU A 41 25.20 3.54 -16.69
N LEU A 42 24.45 3.54 -17.78
CA LEU A 42 23.55 2.42 -18.12
C LEU A 42 24.36 1.15 -18.39
N LEU A 43 25.44 1.26 -19.16
CA LEU A 43 26.30 0.12 -19.44
C LEU A 43 26.94 -0.43 -18.15
N LEU A 44 27.47 0.44 -17.29
CA LEU A 44 28.01 0.07 -16.00
C LEU A 44 26.96 -0.61 -15.12
N SER A 45 25.72 -0.06 -15.13
CA SER A 45 24.60 -0.62 -14.38
C SER A 45 24.25 -2.02 -14.85
N ASP A 46 24.18 -2.24 -16.16
CA ASP A 46 23.89 -3.57 -16.71
C ASP A 46 24.99 -4.58 -16.35
N LEU A 47 26.26 -4.20 -16.45
CA LEU A 47 27.39 -5.08 -16.13
C LEU A 47 27.40 -5.44 -14.64
N VAL A 48 27.30 -4.45 -13.75
CA VAL A 48 27.34 -4.70 -12.30
C VAL A 48 26.10 -5.50 -11.85
N SER A 49 24.91 -5.18 -12.34
CA SER A 49 23.68 -5.88 -11.94
C SER A 49 23.65 -7.34 -12.40
N ASN A 50 24.28 -7.66 -13.53
CA ASN A 50 24.29 -9.02 -14.07
C ASN A 50 25.47 -9.86 -13.58
N SER A 51 26.56 -9.25 -13.13
CA SER A 51 27.80 -9.95 -12.76
C SER A 51 28.35 -9.50 -11.39
N SER A 52 27.46 -9.08 -10.48
CA SER A 52 27.83 -8.52 -9.16
C SER A 52 28.70 -9.49 -8.33
N ASN A 53 28.44 -10.80 -8.42
CA ASN A 53 29.20 -11.83 -7.73
C ASN A 53 30.69 -11.90 -8.14
N LYS A 54 31.03 -11.51 -9.39
CA LYS A 54 32.40 -11.47 -9.91
C LYS A 54 33.10 -10.14 -9.68
N LEU A 55 32.34 -9.14 -9.26
CA LEU A 55 32.80 -7.76 -9.10
C LEU A 55 32.93 -7.34 -7.62
N GLN A 56 32.87 -8.26 -6.66
CA GLN A 56 33.02 -7.96 -5.24
C GLN A 56 34.34 -7.25 -4.89
N SER A 57 35.39 -7.51 -5.66
CA SER A 57 36.69 -6.81 -5.51
C SER A 57 36.59 -5.29 -5.73
N PHE A 58 35.47 -4.80 -6.32
CA PHE A 58 35.22 -3.38 -6.51
C PHE A 58 34.56 -2.70 -5.30
N ILE A 59 34.15 -3.43 -4.27
CA ILE A 59 33.50 -2.84 -3.07
C ILE A 59 34.34 -1.67 -2.52
N PRO A 60 35.66 -1.81 -2.27
CA PRO A 60 36.50 -0.71 -1.77
C PRO A 60 36.57 0.49 -2.75
N THR A 61 36.58 0.22 -4.06
CA THR A 61 36.60 1.28 -5.08
C THR A 61 35.31 2.08 -5.05
N PHE A 62 34.14 1.42 -4.93
CA PHE A 62 32.86 2.08 -4.82
C PHE A 62 32.73 2.86 -3.51
N GLU A 63 33.24 2.37 -2.39
CA GLU A 63 33.30 3.10 -1.12
C GLU A 63 34.10 4.41 -1.24
N MET A 64 35.27 4.34 -1.90
CA MET A 64 36.06 5.54 -2.16
C MET A 64 35.31 6.55 -3.03
N ILE A 65 34.74 6.11 -4.16
CA ILE A 65 33.95 6.95 -5.07
C ILE A 65 32.77 7.58 -4.32
N LEU A 66 32.03 6.82 -3.54
CA LEU A 66 30.89 7.33 -2.77
C LEU A 66 31.34 8.35 -1.72
N SER A 67 32.45 8.08 -1.01
CA SER A 67 33.01 9.04 -0.06
C SER A 67 33.40 10.36 -0.72
N ASP A 68 33.99 10.32 -1.91
CA ASP A 68 34.45 11.51 -2.64
C ASP A 68 33.28 12.26 -3.29
N THR A 69 32.33 11.56 -3.91
CA THR A 69 31.17 12.17 -4.57
C THR A 69 30.20 12.84 -3.58
N MET A 70 30.09 12.33 -2.36
CA MET A 70 29.22 12.89 -1.33
C MET A 70 29.85 14.08 -0.59
N LYS A 71 31.17 14.20 -0.56
CA LYS A 71 31.89 15.32 0.08
C LYS A 71 32.11 16.51 -0.84
N SER A 72 32.06 16.30 -2.16
CA SER A 72 32.35 17.34 -3.14
C SER A 72 31.07 18.12 -3.48
N ASP A 73 31.04 19.40 -3.11
CA ASP A 73 29.95 20.31 -3.44
C ASP A 73 29.72 20.37 -4.97
N ASN A 74 28.68 19.69 -5.46
CA ASN A 74 28.11 19.83 -6.82
C ASN A 74 29.01 19.47 -8.03
N LEU A 75 30.03 18.63 -7.88
CA LEU A 75 30.86 18.19 -8.99
C LEU A 75 30.17 17.14 -9.88
N TYR A 76 29.24 16.37 -9.33
CA TYR A 76 28.57 15.28 -10.04
C TYR A 76 27.06 15.47 -10.11
N ASN A 77 26.47 14.93 -11.19
CA ASN A 77 25.02 14.93 -11.37
C ASN A 77 24.36 13.99 -10.32
N ASP A 78 23.24 14.42 -9.73
CA ASP A 78 22.46 13.62 -8.78
C ASP A 78 22.19 12.20 -9.27
N ASN A 79 21.91 12.02 -10.57
CA ASN A 79 21.65 10.71 -11.16
C ASN A 79 22.87 9.78 -11.11
N VAL A 80 24.09 10.32 -11.26
CA VAL A 80 25.33 9.54 -11.13
C VAL A 80 25.45 9.02 -9.70
N ILE A 81 25.29 9.94 -8.74
CA ILE A 81 25.39 9.61 -7.32
C ILE A 81 24.35 8.54 -6.94
N ILE A 82 23.08 8.73 -7.34
CA ILE A 82 21.99 7.78 -7.08
C ILE A 82 22.27 6.42 -7.72
N THR A 83 22.78 6.40 -8.97
CA THR A 83 23.08 5.14 -9.67
C THR A 83 24.23 4.38 -8.98
N ILE A 84 25.29 5.06 -8.62
CA ILE A 84 26.44 4.43 -7.93
C ILE A 84 26.00 3.82 -6.57
N ASN A 85 25.09 4.48 -5.85
CA ASN A 85 24.50 3.90 -4.63
C ASN A 85 23.75 2.60 -4.90
N ASN A 86 23.02 2.53 -6.01
CA ASN A 86 22.35 1.30 -6.43
C ASN A 86 23.34 0.18 -6.70
N LEU A 87 24.38 0.46 -7.48
CA LEU A 87 25.40 -0.52 -7.84
C LEU A 87 26.18 -1.02 -6.63
N TYR A 88 26.48 -0.13 -5.69
CA TYR A 88 27.09 -0.53 -4.44
C TYR A 88 26.19 -1.48 -3.63
N GLY A 89 24.90 -1.21 -3.57
CA GLY A 89 23.92 -2.12 -2.99
C GLY A 89 23.91 -3.50 -3.67
N CYS A 90 24.00 -3.55 -5.00
CA CYS A 90 24.12 -4.80 -5.75
C CYS A 90 25.39 -5.59 -5.38
N LEU A 91 26.53 -4.90 -5.25
CA LEU A 91 27.81 -5.54 -4.89
C LEU A 91 27.77 -6.11 -3.47
N ILE A 92 27.20 -5.37 -2.49
CA ILE A 92 27.05 -5.86 -1.11
C ILE A 92 26.08 -7.07 -1.06
N ALA A 93 25.00 -7.05 -1.84
CA ALA A 93 24.03 -8.13 -1.87
C ALA A 93 24.54 -9.39 -2.56
N SER A 94 25.63 -9.31 -3.32
CA SER A 94 26.13 -10.43 -4.10
C SER A 94 26.77 -11.52 -3.21
N VAL A 95 26.50 -12.78 -3.56
CA VAL A 95 27.05 -13.97 -2.91
C VAL A 95 28.02 -14.62 -3.87
N ASN A 96 29.30 -14.74 -3.46
CA ASN A 96 30.29 -15.45 -4.25
C ASN A 96 30.20 -16.94 -3.94
N GLU A 97 29.52 -17.69 -4.81
CA GLU A 97 29.53 -19.15 -4.78
C GLU A 97 30.73 -19.64 -5.58
N ASP A 98 31.89 -19.74 -4.95
CA ASP A 98 33.05 -20.33 -5.58
C ASP A 98 32.85 -21.85 -5.77
N PRO A 99 32.81 -22.33 -7.01
CA PRO A 99 32.65 -23.76 -7.28
C PRO A 99 33.76 -24.66 -6.74
N GLU A 100 34.92 -24.08 -6.38
CA GLU A 100 36.06 -24.82 -5.80
C GLU A 100 35.96 -24.98 -4.26
N THR A 101 35.18 -24.13 -3.57
CA THR A 101 34.91 -24.28 -2.15
C THR A 101 33.83 -25.28 -1.88
N LYS A 102 34.17 -26.56 -2.00
CA LYS A 102 33.26 -27.72 -2.07
C LYS A 102 32.58 -28.15 -0.76
N ALA A 103 32.65 -27.39 0.30
CA ALA A 103 32.04 -27.77 1.59
C ALA A 103 31.54 -26.56 2.34
N PHE A 104 30.46 -25.93 1.84
CA PHE A 104 29.69 -25.03 2.70
C PHE A 104 28.99 -25.88 3.76
N GLY A 105 29.39 -25.74 5.03
CA GLY A 105 28.68 -26.32 6.15
C GLY A 105 27.35 -25.62 6.38
N ASP A 106 26.44 -26.21 7.15
CA ASP A 106 25.10 -25.67 7.46
C ASP A 106 25.10 -24.25 8.09
N TYR A 107 26.27 -23.71 8.47
CA TYR A 107 26.44 -22.41 9.14
C TYR A 107 26.99 -21.30 8.23
N ASP A 108 27.48 -21.61 7.05
CA ASP A 108 28.15 -20.61 6.19
C ASP A 108 27.19 -19.54 5.69
N TYR A 109 25.89 -19.87 5.47
CA TYR A 109 24.88 -18.89 5.08
C TYR A 109 24.62 -17.81 6.15
N ILE A 110 24.83 -18.14 7.44
CA ILE A 110 24.69 -17.19 8.55
C ILE A 110 25.84 -16.18 8.51
N GLU A 111 27.07 -16.63 8.29
CA GLU A 111 28.24 -15.76 8.19
C GLU A 111 28.12 -14.81 6.99
N ILE A 112 27.79 -15.35 5.81
CA ILE A 112 27.54 -14.55 4.60
C ILE A 112 26.42 -13.53 4.83
N GLY A 113 25.29 -13.97 5.39
CA GLY A 113 24.16 -13.10 5.69
C GLY A 113 24.50 -12.00 6.70
N ASN A 114 25.29 -12.32 7.74
CA ASN A 114 25.76 -11.34 8.71
C ASN A 114 26.70 -10.31 8.07
N ASN A 115 27.57 -10.72 7.16
CA ASN A 115 28.47 -9.82 6.44
C ASN A 115 27.67 -8.85 5.55
N ILE A 116 26.67 -9.33 4.82
CA ILE A 116 25.76 -8.48 4.03
C ILE A 116 25.05 -7.45 4.94
N ILE A 117 24.49 -7.91 6.06
CA ILE A 117 23.78 -7.04 7.01
C ILE A 117 24.73 -6.02 7.64
N ALA A 118 25.94 -6.43 8.04
CA ALA A 118 26.93 -5.55 8.64
C ALA A 118 27.39 -4.47 7.66
N ASN A 119 27.72 -4.85 6.43
CA ASN A 119 28.13 -3.91 5.39
C ASN A 119 27.02 -2.93 5.04
N ALA A 120 25.78 -3.43 4.91
CA ALA A 120 24.61 -2.57 4.68
C ALA A 120 24.39 -1.57 5.83
N ASN A 121 24.49 -2.01 7.07
CA ASN A 121 24.35 -1.14 8.25
C ASN A 121 25.46 -0.09 8.34
N ASN A 122 26.71 -0.49 8.12
CA ASN A 122 27.86 0.42 8.12
C ASN A 122 27.68 1.52 7.06
N TYR A 123 27.26 1.13 5.87
CA TYR A 123 26.99 2.10 4.81
C TYR A 123 25.83 3.05 5.14
N LEU A 124 24.69 2.52 5.63
CA LEU A 124 23.56 3.34 6.03
C LEU A 124 23.90 4.33 7.14
N LEU A 125 24.73 3.95 8.10
CA LEU A 125 25.24 4.86 9.14
C LEU A 125 26.14 5.93 8.56
N LEU A 126 27.05 5.56 7.64
CA LEU A 126 27.96 6.49 6.99
C LEU A 126 27.19 7.55 6.20
N ILE A 127 26.27 7.13 5.32
CA ILE A 127 25.46 8.05 4.51
C ILE A 127 24.45 8.84 5.37
N GLY A 128 23.95 8.24 6.44
CA GLY A 128 23.02 8.87 7.36
C GLY A 128 23.61 10.07 8.09
N ASN A 129 24.91 10.05 8.37
CA ASN A 129 25.62 11.18 8.98
C ASN A 129 25.65 12.42 8.07
N LEU A 130 25.40 12.27 6.77
CA LEU A 130 25.34 13.36 5.80
C LEU A 130 23.94 14.00 5.69
N LEU A 131 22.93 13.48 6.38
CA LEU A 131 21.58 14.03 6.36
C LEU A 131 21.50 15.43 6.96
N ASP A 132 22.38 15.78 7.89
CA ASP A 132 22.43 17.07 8.56
C ASP A 132 23.24 18.12 7.78
N ASP A 133 24.25 17.70 7.02
CA ASP A 133 25.25 18.60 6.41
C ASP A 133 24.97 18.91 4.93
N ASN A 134 24.28 18.01 4.22
CA ASN A 134 24.09 18.08 2.75
C ASN A 134 22.61 18.12 2.36
N ASN A 135 22.33 18.04 1.06
CA ASN A 135 20.98 17.93 0.54
C ASN A 135 20.27 16.66 1.04
N PRO A 136 19.46 16.72 2.12
CA PRO A 136 18.88 15.52 2.75
C PRO A 136 17.96 14.75 1.79
N ILE A 137 17.35 15.41 0.82
CA ILE A 137 16.50 14.76 -0.18
C ILE A 137 17.33 13.87 -1.11
N LEU A 138 18.50 14.36 -1.54
CA LEU A 138 19.44 13.55 -2.34
C LEU A 138 19.94 12.35 -1.54
N ILE A 139 20.33 12.55 -0.29
CA ILE A 139 20.78 11.48 0.60
C ILE A 139 19.69 10.41 0.77
N LEU A 140 18.42 10.79 0.99
CA LEU A 140 17.32 9.83 1.08
C LEU A 140 17.06 9.10 -0.23
N LYS A 141 17.21 9.76 -1.39
CA LYS A 141 17.18 9.08 -2.70
C LYS A 141 18.32 8.07 -2.85
N CYS A 142 19.51 8.41 -2.36
CA CYS A 142 20.67 7.49 -2.33
C CYS A 142 20.40 6.29 -1.44
N ILE A 143 19.86 6.48 -0.24
CA ILE A 143 19.44 5.38 0.66
C ILE A 143 18.44 4.48 -0.05
N LYS A 144 17.40 5.03 -0.67
CA LYS A 144 16.41 4.24 -1.41
C LYS A 144 17.03 3.46 -2.56
N SER A 145 17.95 4.09 -3.29
CA SER A 145 18.66 3.48 -4.41
C SER A 145 19.58 2.35 -3.96
N PHE A 146 20.31 2.55 -2.88
CA PHE A 146 21.12 1.52 -2.23
C PHE A 146 20.26 0.31 -1.81
N LEU A 147 19.12 0.54 -1.16
CA LEU A 147 18.20 -0.52 -0.79
C LEU A 147 17.62 -1.25 -2.00
N ASN A 148 17.43 -0.55 -3.13
CA ASN A 148 17.03 -1.19 -4.38
C ASN A 148 18.14 -2.11 -4.92
N GLY A 149 19.41 -1.69 -4.85
CA GLY A 149 20.55 -2.54 -5.15
C GLY A 149 20.63 -3.75 -4.22
N LEU A 150 20.45 -3.54 -2.91
CA LEU A 150 20.44 -4.63 -1.92
C LEU A 150 19.33 -5.66 -2.19
N ASN A 151 18.20 -5.24 -2.76
CA ASN A 151 17.12 -6.13 -3.18
C ASN A 151 17.52 -7.04 -4.35
N SER A 152 18.64 -6.82 -5.02
CA SER A 152 19.14 -7.69 -6.10
C SER A 152 19.43 -9.11 -5.63
N ILE A 153 19.64 -9.32 -4.32
CA ILE A 153 19.77 -10.65 -3.72
C ILE A 153 18.62 -11.59 -4.11
N ASP A 154 17.42 -11.02 -4.39
CA ASP A 154 16.28 -11.79 -4.86
C ASP A 154 16.34 -12.16 -6.35
N LYS A 155 17.15 -11.46 -7.13
CA LYS A 155 17.24 -11.61 -8.58
C LYS A 155 18.35 -12.58 -9.01
N GLU A 156 19.31 -12.85 -8.12
CA GLU A 156 20.37 -13.82 -8.41
C GLU A 156 19.76 -15.21 -8.59
N LYS A 157 20.09 -15.85 -9.71
CA LYS A 157 19.66 -17.21 -10.01
C LYS A 157 20.65 -18.21 -9.42
N PRO A 158 20.18 -19.33 -8.86
CA PRO A 158 21.08 -20.43 -8.53
C PRO A 158 21.79 -20.91 -9.79
N ILE A 159 23.04 -21.29 -9.70
CA ILE A 159 23.80 -21.86 -10.80
C ILE A 159 23.19 -23.23 -11.13
N GLU A 160 22.53 -23.33 -12.32
CA GLU A 160 21.77 -24.53 -12.75
C GLU A 160 22.64 -25.75 -13.08
N ASP A 161 23.97 -25.64 -13.15
CA ASP A 161 24.83 -26.64 -13.81
C ASP A 161 25.41 -27.73 -12.90
N SER A 162 24.88 -27.98 -11.71
CA SER A 162 25.37 -29.11 -10.92
C SER A 162 24.24 -29.93 -10.30
N GLU A 163 24.04 -31.11 -10.81
CA GLU A 163 23.07 -32.12 -10.32
C GLU A 163 23.23 -32.59 -8.86
N SER A 164 24.09 -31.95 -8.05
CA SER A 164 24.43 -32.47 -6.72
C SER A 164 24.74 -31.44 -5.63
N LYS A 165 24.51 -30.10 -5.84
CA LYS A 165 24.83 -29.11 -4.78
C LYS A 165 23.65 -28.21 -4.50
N THR A 166 23.18 -28.21 -3.24
CA THR A 166 22.27 -27.21 -2.69
C THR A 166 22.99 -25.87 -2.64
N SER A 167 22.59 -24.92 -3.51
CA SER A 167 23.07 -23.52 -3.43
C SER A 167 22.78 -22.93 -2.06
N VAL A 168 23.73 -22.20 -1.48
CA VAL A 168 23.61 -21.50 -0.18
C VAL A 168 22.73 -20.25 -0.33
N LEU A 169 22.58 -19.75 -1.55
CA LEU A 169 21.90 -18.50 -1.86
C LEU A 169 20.46 -18.41 -1.30
N PRO A 170 19.58 -19.43 -1.40
CA PRO A 170 18.24 -19.36 -0.82
C PRO A 170 18.27 -19.19 0.71
N ALA A 171 19.18 -19.83 1.41
CA ALA A 171 19.32 -19.72 2.87
C ALA A 171 19.84 -18.33 3.27
N VAL A 172 20.82 -17.77 2.55
CA VAL A 172 21.31 -16.41 2.75
C VAL A 172 20.18 -15.39 2.53
N LYS A 173 19.43 -15.52 1.45
CA LYS A 173 18.27 -14.67 1.16
C LYS A 173 17.24 -14.68 2.30
N GLU A 174 16.87 -15.86 2.75
CA GLU A 174 15.91 -16.03 3.83
C GLU A 174 16.45 -15.45 5.15
N TYR A 175 17.74 -15.64 5.43
CA TYR A 175 18.37 -15.08 6.61
C TYR A 175 18.38 -13.55 6.62
N VAL A 176 18.81 -12.90 5.52
CA VAL A 176 18.81 -11.44 5.40
C VAL A 176 17.38 -10.89 5.48
N LYS A 177 16.43 -11.53 4.80
CA LYS A 177 15.01 -11.14 4.83
C LYS A 177 14.39 -11.23 6.23
N ASN A 178 14.83 -12.16 7.05
CA ASN A 178 14.33 -12.33 8.41
C ASN A 178 15.01 -11.40 9.43
N SER A 179 15.99 -10.62 9.05
CA SER A 179 16.72 -9.70 9.93
C SER A 179 15.95 -8.40 10.17
N PHE A 180 15.99 -7.92 11.42
CA PHE A 180 15.51 -6.60 11.82
C PHE A 180 16.61 -5.54 11.91
N ALA A 181 17.88 -5.93 11.71
CA ALA A 181 19.02 -5.05 11.98
C ALA A 181 19.03 -3.82 11.06
N ILE A 182 18.79 -4.02 9.75
CA ILE A 182 18.77 -2.92 8.77
C ILE A 182 17.59 -1.96 9.05
N SER A 183 16.42 -2.50 9.37
CA SER A 183 15.25 -1.68 9.72
C SER A 183 15.48 -0.87 11.02
N GLY A 184 16.25 -1.40 11.97
CA GLY A 184 16.63 -0.69 13.18
C GLY A 184 17.52 0.53 12.90
N VAL A 185 18.48 0.39 11.99
CA VAL A 185 19.34 1.52 11.56
C VAL A 185 18.48 2.57 10.84
N LEU A 186 17.62 2.17 9.91
CA LEU A 186 16.72 3.11 9.22
C LEU A 186 15.79 3.85 10.17
N LEU A 187 15.29 3.18 11.21
CA LEU A 187 14.47 3.82 12.23
C LEU A 187 15.25 4.88 13.02
N ASN A 188 16.51 4.60 13.36
CA ASN A 188 17.39 5.57 14.03
C ASN A 188 17.68 6.79 13.13
N LEU A 189 17.95 6.56 11.84
CA LEU A 189 18.13 7.63 10.86
C LEU A 189 16.85 8.47 10.68
N LEU A 190 15.69 7.84 10.63
CA LEU A 190 14.41 8.54 10.60
C LEU A 190 14.25 9.42 11.84
N ASN A 191 14.58 8.94 13.02
CA ASN A 191 14.53 9.72 14.24
C ASN A 191 15.48 10.92 14.23
N ALA A 192 16.69 10.74 13.71
CA ALA A 192 17.72 11.78 13.66
C ALA A 192 17.39 12.88 12.62
N SER A 193 16.78 12.53 11.49
CA SER A 193 16.62 13.42 10.32
C SER A 193 15.62 14.58 10.47
N PHE A 194 15.05 14.83 11.66
CA PHE A 194 13.93 15.75 11.84
C PHE A 194 14.24 17.02 12.65
N ILE A 195 15.44 17.52 12.60
CA ILE A 195 15.83 18.81 13.23
C ILE A 195 15.59 20.01 12.30
N LEU A 196 15.05 19.79 11.10
CA LEU A 196 15.03 20.73 9.98
C LEU A 196 13.79 21.65 9.87
N THR A 197 13.91 22.74 9.14
CA THR A 197 12.91 23.79 8.92
C THR A 197 11.62 23.30 8.21
N LYS A 198 10.50 24.03 8.39
CA LYS A 198 9.14 23.64 7.97
C LYS A 198 8.97 23.23 6.51
N ASP A 199 9.64 23.91 5.56
CA ASP A 199 9.45 23.70 4.13
C ASP A 199 10.22 22.49 3.58
N THR A 200 11.38 22.20 4.15
CA THR A 200 12.16 21.00 3.84
C THR A 200 11.55 19.73 4.45
N SER A 201 10.80 19.86 5.54
CA SER A 201 10.20 18.73 6.27
C SER A 201 9.20 17.92 5.45
N ILE A 202 8.43 18.56 4.54
CA ILE A 202 7.46 17.84 3.67
C ILE A 202 8.18 16.90 2.72
N ALA A 203 9.17 17.40 2.01
CA ALA A 203 9.92 16.63 1.01
C ALA A 203 10.73 15.49 1.67
N ILE A 204 11.30 15.75 2.85
CA ILE A 204 12.02 14.74 3.64
C ILE A 204 11.05 13.64 4.12
N LEU A 205 9.88 14.01 4.65
CA LEU A 205 8.86 13.03 5.03
C LEU A 205 8.40 12.19 3.84
N GLN A 206 8.10 12.83 2.71
CA GLN A 206 7.73 12.11 1.49
C GLN A 206 8.81 11.11 1.06
N ALA A 207 10.08 11.52 1.10
CA ALA A 207 11.19 10.64 0.77
C ALA A 207 11.31 9.45 1.74
N TRP A 208 11.08 9.65 3.04
CA TRP A 208 11.00 8.55 4.01
C TRP A 208 9.82 7.63 3.76
N PHE A 209 8.64 8.17 3.45
CA PHE A 209 7.49 7.35 3.05
C PHE A 209 7.82 6.51 1.82
N ASP A 210 8.47 7.09 0.82
CA ASP A 210 8.88 6.36 -0.40
C ASP A 210 9.88 5.23 -0.10
N ILE A 211 10.77 5.41 0.87
CA ILE A 211 11.69 4.36 1.33
C ILE A 211 10.90 3.22 1.98
N PHE A 212 9.99 3.53 2.92
CA PHE A 212 9.22 2.49 3.61
C PHE A 212 8.23 1.78 2.68
N VAL A 213 7.55 2.50 1.78
CA VAL A 213 6.72 1.89 0.74
C VAL A 213 7.55 0.90 -0.09
N PHE A 214 8.75 1.29 -0.48
CA PHE A 214 9.66 0.44 -1.25
C PHE A 214 10.05 -0.84 -0.47
N ILE A 215 10.43 -0.71 0.80
CA ILE A 215 10.82 -1.85 1.65
C ILE A 215 9.65 -2.81 1.85
N ILE A 216 8.44 -2.28 2.16
CA ILE A 216 7.23 -3.07 2.38
C ILE A 216 6.84 -3.82 1.11
N SER A 217 6.87 -3.14 -0.04
CA SER A 217 6.45 -3.70 -1.33
C SER A 217 7.38 -4.83 -1.79
N ASN A 218 8.67 -4.72 -1.53
CA ASN A 218 9.68 -5.68 -1.99
C ASN A 218 10.05 -6.73 -0.94
N LYS A 219 9.62 -6.58 0.32
CA LYS A 219 9.91 -7.51 1.43
C LYS A 219 11.41 -7.80 1.60
N ILE A 220 12.24 -6.76 1.46
CA ILE A 220 13.71 -6.89 1.45
C ILE A 220 14.23 -7.46 2.78
N PHE A 221 13.64 -7.02 3.89
CA PHE A 221 13.95 -7.47 5.26
C PHE A 221 12.76 -7.23 6.20
N LYS A 222 12.80 -7.84 7.37
CA LYS A 222 11.75 -7.64 8.39
C LYS A 222 11.75 -6.23 8.95
N ILE A 223 10.56 -5.70 9.16
CA ILE A 223 10.34 -4.37 9.69
C ILE A 223 9.49 -4.48 10.97
N ASN A 224 9.91 -3.78 12.02
CA ASN A 224 9.02 -3.51 13.15
C ASN A 224 8.07 -2.39 12.78
N MET A 225 6.93 -2.75 12.17
CA MET A 225 5.96 -1.80 11.66
C MET A 225 5.39 -0.89 12.75
N GLU A 226 5.13 -1.42 13.94
CA GLU A 226 4.58 -0.63 15.04
C GLU A 226 5.52 0.54 15.41
N ASN A 227 6.81 0.28 15.54
CA ASN A 227 7.79 1.32 15.86
C ASN A 227 7.94 2.34 14.74
N ILE A 228 8.00 1.90 13.48
CA ILE A 228 8.11 2.81 12.33
C ILE A 228 6.87 3.70 12.22
N LEU A 229 5.69 3.12 12.33
CA LEU A 229 4.44 3.88 12.27
C LEU A 229 4.32 4.88 13.41
N LYS A 230 4.71 4.50 14.63
CA LYS A 230 4.74 5.43 15.78
C LYS A 230 5.67 6.62 15.52
N VAL A 231 6.88 6.36 15.04
CA VAL A 231 7.85 7.43 14.77
C VAL A 231 7.35 8.34 13.64
N LEU A 232 6.90 7.80 12.52
CA LEU A 232 6.34 8.58 11.41
C LEU A 232 5.17 9.45 11.87
N THR A 233 4.27 8.91 12.69
CA THR A 233 3.13 9.64 13.22
C THR A 233 3.54 10.76 14.15
N ILE A 234 4.48 10.51 15.08
CA ILE A 234 5.04 11.55 15.97
C ILE A 234 5.64 12.68 15.13
N LYS A 235 6.43 12.36 14.11
CA LYS A 235 7.07 13.34 13.24
C LYS A 235 6.05 14.16 12.43
N LEU A 236 4.99 13.55 11.93
CA LEU A 236 3.86 14.24 11.27
C LEU A 236 3.25 15.31 12.20
N TYR A 237 3.04 14.97 13.46
CA TYR A 237 2.46 15.90 14.43
C TYR A 237 3.43 17.00 14.84
N GLN A 238 4.69 16.67 15.09
CA GLN A 238 5.72 17.65 15.47
C GLN A 238 6.00 18.68 14.39
N SER A 239 5.89 18.29 13.11
CA SER A 239 6.13 19.18 11.98
C SER A 239 4.93 20.04 11.57
N ASN A 240 3.77 19.93 12.24
CA ASN A 240 2.51 20.59 11.88
C ASN A 240 2.09 20.35 10.40
N LEU A 241 2.49 19.22 9.82
CA LEU A 241 2.21 18.86 8.42
C LEU A 241 0.90 18.09 8.27
N ILE A 242 0.13 18.03 9.32
CA ILE A 242 -1.10 17.22 9.39
C ILE A 242 -2.20 17.69 8.42
N ASP A 243 -2.11 18.91 7.90
CA ASP A 243 -3.07 19.44 6.93
C ASP A 243 -2.59 19.28 5.46
N ASN A 244 -1.46 18.62 5.22
CA ASN A 244 -0.91 18.46 3.88
C ASN A 244 -1.44 17.21 3.18
N VAL A 245 -2.28 17.40 2.15
CA VAL A 245 -2.92 16.32 1.36
C VAL A 245 -1.89 15.33 0.81
N LYS A 246 -0.76 15.81 0.27
CA LYS A 246 0.28 14.94 -0.31
C LYS A 246 0.91 13.98 0.71
N ILE A 247 1.00 14.38 1.96
CA ILE A 247 1.47 13.51 3.04
C ILE A 247 0.45 12.40 3.31
N PHE A 248 -0.85 12.73 3.26
CA PHE A 248 -1.90 11.75 3.48
C PHE A 248 -2.02 10.73 2.36
N GLU A 249 -1.78 11.14 1.12
CA GLU A 249 -1.64 10.20 -0.01
C GLU A 249 -0.57 9.15 0.32
N LYS A 250 0.59 9.58 0.83
CA LYS A 250 1.68 8.66 1.22
C LYS A 250 1.33 7.78 2.42
N VAL A 251 0.62 8.30 3.42
CA VAL A 251 0.12 7.50 4.56
C VAL A 251 -0.83 6.41 4.06
N LEU A 252 -1.78 6.74 3.17
CA LEU A 252 -2.69 5.76 2.58
C LEU A 252 -1.96 4.76 1.69
N GLU A 253 -0.92 5.19 0.95
CA GLU A 253 -0.07 4.29 0.17
C GLU A 253 0.63 3.26 1.06
N ILE A 254 1.21 3.67 2.20
CA ILE A 254 1.79 2.74 3.19
C ILE A 254 0.72 1.77 3.68
N PHE A 255 -0.46 2.27 4.09
CA PHE A 255 -1.54 1.41 4.56
C PHE A 255 -1.94 0.39 3.49
N GLN A 256 -2.07 0.80 2.23
CA GLN A 256 -2.35 -0.09 1.11
C GLN A 256 -1.27 -1.16 0.93
N GLN A 257 0.01 -0.80 1.02
CA GLN A 257 1.10 -1.76 0.87
C GLN A 257 1.17 -2.75 2.04
N LEU A 258 0.87 -2.30 3.26
CA LEU A 258 0.77 -3.19 4.43
C LEU A 258 -0.32 -4.23 4.26
N VAL A 259 -1.47 -3.82 3.74
CA VAL A 259 -2.58 -4.74 3.43
C VAL A 259 -2.17 -5.73 2.34
N LYS A 260 -1.69 -5.25 1.20
CA LYS A 260 -1.32 -6.09 0.04
C LYS A 260 -0.21 -7.10 0.35
N ASN A 261 0.70 -6.74 1.23
CA ASN A 261 1.87 -7.56 1.56
C ASN A 261 1.68 -8.45 2.81
N ASN A 262 0.45 -8.60 3.28
CA ASN A 262 0.07 -9.48 4.40
C ASN A 262 0.74 -9.11 5.74
N TYR A 263 0.99 -7.81 6.00
CA TYR A 263 1.41 -7.35 7.33
C TYR A 263 0.24 -7.25 8.32
N ILE A 264 -1.00 -7.36 7.81
CA ILE A 264 -2.23 -7.32 8.61
C ILE A 264 -2.83 -8.72 8.62
N ASN A 265 -2.50 -9.53 9.61
CA ASN A 265 -2.97 -10.91 9.71
C ASN A 265 -4.01 -11.11 10.81
N THR A 266 -4.03 -10.23 11.80
CA THR A 266 -4.93 -10.32 12.96
C THR A 266 -5.71 -9.03 13.16
N LEU A 267 -6.80 -9.11 13.95
CA LEU A 267 -7.54 -7.92 14.38
C LEU A 267 -6.66 -6.96 15.17
N TYR A 268 -5.67 -7.47 15.91
CA TYR A 268 -4.71 -6.66 16.65
C TYR A 268 -3.84 -5.85 15.69
N ASP A 269 -3.26 -6.47 14.66
CA ASP A 269 -2.44 -5.77 13.66
C ASP A 269 -3.24 -4.65 12.99
N PHE A 270 -4.49 -4.96 12.58
CA PHE A 270 -5.36 -3.95 11.98
C PHE A 270 -5.64 -2.80 12.95
N LYS A 271 -5.95 -3.09 14.22
CA LYS A 271 -6.18 -2.07 15.24
C LYS A 271 -4.97 -1.17 15.44
N VAL A 272 -3.79 -1.75 15.62
CA VAL A 272 -2.54 -0.98 15.80
C VAL A 272 -2.32 -0.04 14.62
N ILE A 273 -2.37 -0.57 13.40
CA ILE A 273 -2.14 0.21 12.18
C ILE A 273 -3.21 1.28 12.00
N TYR A 274 -4.48 0.91 12.15
CA TYR A 274 -5.61 1.81 11.95
C TYR A 274 -5.62 2.94 13.00
N TYR A 275 -5.42 2.63 14.28
CA TYR A 275 -5.35 3.64 15.32
C TYR A 275 -4.14 4.55 15.17
N THR A 276 -2.98 3.99 14.80
CA THR A 276 -1.77 4.79 14.65
C THR A 276 -1.83 5.70 13.42
N LEU A 277 -2.25 5.18 12.26
CA LEU A 277 -2.24 5.94 11.00
C LEU A 277 -3.50 6.76 10.78
N ILE A 278 -4.66 6.26 11.15
CA ILE A 278 -5.95 6.83 10.73
C ILE A 278 -6.65 7.60 11.85
N ILE A 279 -6.72 7.07 13.07
CA ILE A 279 -7.48 7.69 14.16
C ILE A 279 -6.61 8.55 15.05
N ASN A 280 -5.43 8.09 15.43
CA ASN A 280 -4.50 8.69 16.37
C ASN A 280 -5.15 9.34 17.59
N ASN A 281 -5.49 8.53 18.58
CA ASN A 281 -6.23 8.97 19.78
C ASN A 281 -5.49 9.97 20.69
N GLU A 282 -4.15 10.05 20.60
CA GLU A 282 -3.36 10.95 21.45
C GLU A 282 -3.55 12.43 21.07
N TYR A 283 -3.96 12.71 19.82
CA TYR A 283 -4.14 14.05 19.29
C TYR A 283 -5.58 14.30 18.81
N LYS A 284 -6.53 14.18 19.72
CA LYS A 284 -8.00 14.21 19.51
C LYS A 284 -8.57 15.34 18.62
N LYS A 285 -7.84 16.41 18.36
CA LYS A 285 -8.35 17.58 17.61
C LYS A 285 -8.20 17.48 16.10
N ASN A 286 -7.24 16.73 15.57
CA ASN A 286 -6.97 16.63 14.13
C ASN A 286 -6.91 15.16 13.70
N ASN A 287 -8.05 14.53 13.68
CA ASN A 287 -8.18 13.15 13.30
C ASN A 287 -7.95 13.01 11.80
N LEU A 288 -7.05 12.13 11.36
CA LEU A 288 -6.75 11.86 9.94
C LEU A 288 -8.03 11.57 9.14
N ILE A 289 -8.99 10.90 9.77
CA ILE A 289 -10.29 10.63 9.17
C ILE A 289 -11.04 11.90 8.78
N ASN A 290 -10.87 13.00 9.53
CA ASN A 290 -11.51 14.28 9.21
C ASN A 290 -10.89 14.93 7.97
N ILE A 291 -9.61 14.69 7.72
CA ILE A 291 -8.90 15.20 6.53
C ILE A 291 -9.24 14.34 5.32
N ILE A 292 -9.21 13.01 5.47
CA ILE A 292 -9.68 12.08 4.45
C ILE A 292 -11.11 12.41 4.03
N ASN A 293 -11.98 12.74 4.96
CA ASN A 293 -13.36 13.11 4.67
C ASN A 293 -13.52 14.46 3.94
N LYS A 294 -12.53 15.33 3.95
CA LYS A 294 -12.57 16.61 3.23
C LYS A 294 -12.05 16.48 1.80
N ASP A 295 -11.15 15.55 1.55
CA ASP A 295 -10.56 15.29 0.25
C ASP A 295 -11.18 14.03 -0.38
N LEU A 296 -11.74 14.19 -1.58
CA LEU A 296 -12.51 13.13 -2.23
C LEU A 296 -11.63 12.00 -2.75
N ASP A 297 -10.44 12.31 -3.26
CA ASP A 297 -9.51 11.33 -3.82
C ASP A 297 -8.91 10.46 -2.68
N LEU A 298 -8.60 11.10 -1.55
CA LEU A 298 -8.18 10.38 -0.33
C LEU A 298 -9.30 9.47 0.19
N LEU A 299 -10.54 9.94 0.17
CA LEU A 299 -11.70 9.17 0.63
C LEU A 299 -11.95 7.95 -0.27
N GLU A 300 -11.85 8.10 -1.59
CA GLU A 300 -11.94 6.98 -2.53
C GLU A 300 -10.86 5.93 -2.26
N THR A 301 -9.60 6.39 -2.15
CA THR A 301 -8.46 5.53 -1.86
C THR A 301 -8.64 4.78 -0.55
N TYR A 302 -9.10 5.45 0.50
CA TYR A 302 -9.39 4.87 1.80
C TYR A 302 -10.42 3.72 1.70
N TYR A 303 -11.57 3.94 1.06
CA TYR A 303 -12.58 2.88 0.90
C TYR A 303 -12.11 1.74 -0.02
N SER A 304 -11.28 2.04 -1.00
CA SER A 304 -10.64 1.03 -1.85
C SER A 304 -9.71 0.12 -1.05
N ILE A 305 -8.91 0.68 -0.13
CA ILE A 305 -8.06 -0.09 0.79
C ILE A 305 -8.92 -0.95 1.73
N LEU A 306 -9.96 -0.39 2.35
CA LEU A 306 -10.88 -1.14 3.20
C LEU A 306 -11.55 -2.30 2.46
N SER A 307 -11.83 -2.11 1.16
CA SER A 307 -12.36 -3.17 0.31
C SER A 307 -11.38 -4.33 0.11
N ILE A 308 -10.07 -4.06 0.11
CA ILE A 308 -9.03 -5.10 0.07
C ILE A 308 -8.97 -5.80 1.43
N VAL A 309 -8.95 -5.03 2.53
CA VAL A 309 -8.93 -5.60 3.90
C VAL A 309 -10.06 -6.60 4.11
N ILE A 310 -11.30 -6.24 3.75
CA ILE A 310 -12.44 -7.14 3.95
C ILE A 310 -12.41 -8.37 3.05
N THR A 311 -11.77 -8.29 1.87
CA THR A 311 -11.65 -9.40 0.94
C THR A 311 -10.58 -10.39 1.39
N ASP A 312 -9.39 -9.90 1.64
CA ASP A 312 -8.18 -10.71 1.82
C ASP A 312 -7.89 -11.00 3.31
N HIS A 313 -8.28 -10.08 4.18
CA HIS A 313 -7.99 -10.09 5.63
C HIS A 313 -9.25 -9.93 6.49
N SER A 314 -10.35 -10.57 6.12
CA SER A 314 -11.63 -10.40 6.82
C SER A 314 -11.57 -10.71 8.33
N ALA A 315 -10.67 -11.61 8.77
CA ALA A 315 -10.46 -11.90 10.17
C ALA A 315 -9.85 -10.73 10.95
N SER A 316 -9.15 -9.83 10.26
CA SER A 316 -8.53 -8.64 10.86
C SER A 316 -9.55 -7.52 11.10
N LEU A 317 -10.66 -7.52 10.39
CA LEU A 317 -11.71 -6.51 10.51
C LEU A 317 -12.91 -6.99 11.34
N ILE A 318 -13.19 -8.31 11.35
CA ILE A 318 -14.39 -8.87 11.96
C ILE A 318 -14.00 -9.65 13.23
N PRO A 319 -14.39 -9.20 14.42
CA PRO A 319 -14.05 -9.89 15.66
C PRO A 319 -14.73 -11.26 15.79
N ASN A 320 -13.98 -12.21 16.35
CA ASN A 320 -14.45 -13.59 16.56
C ASN A 320 -15.10 -13.84 17.94
N ARG A 321 -15.29 -12.81 18.77
CA ARG A 321 -15.70 -12.98 20.18
C ARG A 321 -17.11 -12.42 20.46
N ASN A 322 -17.76 -13.06 21.43
CA ASN A 322 -19.15 -12.76 21.81
C ASN A 322 -19.31 -11.62 22.84
N ASN A 323 -18.22 -11.04 23.35
CA ASN A 323 -18.26 -10.02 24.40
C ASN A 323 -17.46 -8.78 23.97
N TYR A 324 -18.15 -7.83 23.31
CA TYR A 324 -17.59 -6.51 23.00
C TYR A 324 -18.50 -5.41 23.49
N THR A 325 -17.89 -4.33 23.98
CA THR A 325 -18.55 -3.04 24.12
C THR A 325 -18.40 -2.29 22.78
N ILE A 326 -19.45 -1.62 22.33
CA ILE A 326 -19.48 -0.91 21.03
C ILE A 326 -18.39 0.15 20.97
N ASP A 327 -18.11 0.84 22.07
CA ASP A 327 -17.15 1.95 22.14
C ASP A 327 -15.70 1.53 21.86
N ASP A 328 -15.37 0.26 22.09
CA ASP A 328 -14.05 -0.31 21.84
C ASP A 328 -13.98 -1.06 20.50
N ASP A 329 -15.09 -1.17 19.77
CA ASP A 329 -15.17 -1.93 18.53
C ASP A 329 -14.91 -1.06 17.30
N ILE A 330 -13.66 -1.07 16.87
CA ILE A 330 -13.23 -0.34 15.68
C ILE A 330 -14.03 -0.72 14.42
N SER A 331 -14.47 -1.98 14.33
CA SER A 331 -15.24 -2.46 13.19
C SER A 331 -16.62 -1.85 13.17
N ALA A 332 -17.26 -1.73 14.34
CA ALA A 332 -18.54 -1.07 14.51
C ALA A 332 -18.44 0.42 14.14
N LEU A 333 -17.44 1.13 14.68
CA LEU A 333 -17.20 2.55 14.38
C LEU A 333 -16.98 2.79 12.88
N LEU A 334 -16.18 1.93 12.26
CA LEU A 334 -15.88 2.00 10.82
C LEU A 334 -17.12 1.78 9.96
N ILE A 335 -17.98 0.81 10.33
CA ILE A 335 -19.24 0.53 9.61
C ILE A 335 -20.21 1.71 9.75
N ILE A 336 -20.36 2.24 10.97
CA ILE A 336 -21.22 3.41 11.24
C ILE A 336 -20.75 4.59 10.40
N GLN A 337 -19.45 4.89 10.41
CA GLN A 337 -18.89 5.99 9.63
C GLN A 337 -19.12 5.78 8.13
N THR A 338 -18.91 4.56 7.64
CA THR A 338 -19.15 4.22 6.22
C THR A 338 -20.60 4.47 5.80
N ILE A 339 -21.57 4.09 6.62
CA ILE A 339 -22.99 4.32 6.32
C ILE A 339 -23.33 5.82 6.35
N LYS A 340 -22.74 6.57 7.30
CA LYS A 340 -22.87 8.04 7.36
C LYS A 340 -22.31 8.71 6.10
N ASP A 341 -21.13 8.27 5.64
CA ASP A 341 -20.51 8.78 4.41
C ASP A 341 -21.33 8.38 3.19
N TYR A 342 -21.82 7.15 3.11
CA TYR A 342 -22.71 6.68 2.04
C TYR A 342 -23.98 7.54 1.96
N GLN A 343 -24.54 7.94 3.08
CA GLN A 343 -25.72 8.81 3.10
C GLN A 343 -25.40 10.22 2.59
N LYS A 344 -24.29 10.80 3.03
CA LYS A 344 -23.94 12.21 2.76
C LYS A 344 -23.39 12.47 1.37
N ARG A 345 -22.66 11.50 0.80
CA ARG A 345 -21.91 11.68 -0.45
C ARG A 345 -22.76 11.41 -1.67
N ASN A 346 -22.54 12.20 -2.74
CA ASN A 346 -23.21 12.05 -4.04
C ASN A 346 -22.24 11.88 -5.20
N GLU A 347 -20.95 12.05 -4.96
CA GLU A 347 -19.89 11.93 -5.95
C GLU A 347 -19.82 10.46 -6.43
N LYS A 348 -19.92 10.26 -7.75
CA LYS A 348 -20.03 8.91 -8.36
C LYS A 348 -18.91 7.98 -7.93
N PHE A 349 -17.67 8.41 -8.02
CA PHE A 349 -16.51 7.57 -7.71
C PHE A 349 -16.44 7.18 -6.22
N ILE A 350 -16.83 8.08 -5.30
CA ILE A 350 -16.96 7.78 -3.86
C ILE A 350 -18.07 6.76 -3.62
N LEU A 351 -19.23 6.94 -4.25
CA LEU A 351 -20.34 5.98 -4.14
C LEU A 351 -19.94 4.60 -4.65
N VAL A 352 -19.14 4.51 -5.72
CA VAL A 352 -18.60 3.25 -6.23
C VAL A 352 -17.71 2.60 -5.16
N ALA A 353 -16.78 3.34 -4.57
CA ALA A 353 -15.84 2.81 -3.58
C ALA A 353 -16.58 2.33 -2.31
N ILE A 354 -17.47 3.16 -1.76
CA ILE A 354 -18.26 2.80 -0.57
C ILE A 354 -19.19 1.61 -0.86
N SER A 355 -19.90 1.61 -1.99
CA SER A 355 -20.81 0.51 -2.35
C SER A 355 -20.07 -0.82 -2.53
N LYS A 356 -18.87 -0.79 -3.13
CA LYS A 356 -18.00 -1.97 -3.24
C LYS A 356 -17.58 -2.50 -1.86
N PHE A 357 -17.16 -1.61 -0.96
CA PHE A 357 -16.79 -2.00 0.40
C PHE A 357 -17.99 -2.61 1.15
N LEU A 358 -19.13 -1.93 1.20
CA LEU A 358 -20.36 -2.43 1.86
C LEU A 358 -20.84 -3.75 1.24
N SER A 359 -20.76 -3.88 -0.08
CA SER A 359 -21.15 -5.09 -0.81
C SER A 359 -20.28 -6.28 -0.40
N LYS A 360 -18.97 -6.10 -0.33
CA LYS A 360 -18.02 -7.14 0.13
C LYS A 360 -18.22 -7.47 1.60
N LEU A 361 -18.43 -6.46 2.45
CA LEU A 361 -18.71 -6.62 3.87
C LEU A 361 -19.97 -7.47 4.09
N PHE A 362 -21.08 -7.12 3.46
CA PHE A 362 -22.35 -7.85 3.60
C PHE A 362 -22.31 -9.25 3.00
N ASN A 363 -21.48 -9.52 2.01
CA ASN A 363 -21.28 -10.86 1.46
C ASN A 363 -20.36 -11.75 2.32
N ASN A 364 -19.59 -11.20 3.24
CA ASN A 364 -18.63 -11.95 4.02
C ASN A 364 -19.34 -12.86 5.03
N LYS A 365 -19.03 -14.16 5.00
CA LYS A 365 -19.65 -15.17 5.89
C LYS A 365 -19.37 -14.90 7.37
N LYS A 366 -18.18 -14.42 7.72
CA LYS A 366 -17.81 -14.11 9.11
C LYS A 366 -18.59 -12.90 9.63
N PHE A 367 -18.89 -11.94 8.77
CA PHE A 367 -19.71 -10.78 9.11
C PHE A 367 -21.15 -11.19 9.50
N ASN A 368 -21.66 -12.32 8.99
CA ASN A 368 -23.00 -12.78 9.31
C ASN A 368 -23.19 -13.11 10.79
N ALA A 369 -22.20 -13.74 11.44
CA ALA A 369 -22.24 -14.03 12.86
C ALA A 369 -22.11 -12.75 13.70
N TYR A 370 -21.21 -11.87 13.32
CA TYR A 370 -20.98 -10.59 13.97
C TYR A 370 -22.17 -9.62 13.79
N GLN A 371 -22.82 -9.65 12.65
CA GLN A 371 -23.93 -8.79 12.30
C GLN A 371 -25.14 -8.94 13.25
N ASN A 372 -25.43 -10.14 13.72
CA ASN A 372 -26.56 -10.35 14.66
C ASN A 372 -26.32 -9.62 15.99
N GLN A 373 -25.07 -9.46 16.40
CA GLN A 373 -24.69 -8.66 17.58
C GLN A 373 -24.73 -7.17 17.27
N LEU A 374 -24.15 -6.74 16.14
CA LEU A 374 -24.21 -5.35 15.67
C LEU A 374 -25.67 -4.87 15.50
N VAL A 375 -26.52 -5.68 14.87
CA VAL A 375 -27.94 -5.36 14.67
C VAL A 375 -28.65 -5.12 15.98
N ASN A 376 -28.38 -5.94 17.00
CA ASN A 376 -29.04 -5.80 18.29
C ASN A 376 -28.56 -4.59 19.10
N GLU A 377 -27.34 -4.14 18.93
CA GLU A 377 -26.73 -3.08 19.74
C GLU A 377 -26.66 -1.73 19.00
N ILE A 378 -26.14 -1.70 17.77
CA ILE A 378 -25.96 -0.48 17.00
C ILE A 378 -27.26 -0.02 16.35
N PHE A 379 -28.03 -0.98 15.81
CA PHE A 379 -29.31 -0.64 15.17
C PHE A 379 -30.41 -0.30 16.18
N LYS A 380 -30.24 -0.62 17.47
CA LYS A 380 -31.14 -0.16 18.54
C LYS A 380 -30.77 1.22 19.10
N ALA A 381 -29.48 1.55 19.17
CA ALA A 381 -29.00 2.77 19.83
C ALA A 381 -29.33 4.05 19.04
N ASP A 382 -29.26 4.02 17.69
CA ASP A 382 -29.47 5.18 16.81
C ASP A 382 -30.84 5.17 16.08
N GLY A 383 -31.81 4.43 16.56
CA GLY A 383 -33.11 4.29 15.91
C GLY A 383 -33.01 3.63 14.52
N ASN A 384 -33.81 4.11 13.57
CA ASN A 384 -33.89 3.50 12.22
C ASN A 384 -32.70 3.84 11.29
N PHE A 385 -31.71 4.61 11.74
CA PHE A 385 -30.66 5.16 10.87
C PHE A 385 -29.78 4.09 10.22
N LEU A 386 -29.40 3.06 10.98
CA LEU A 386 -28.51 2.00 10.52
C LEU A 386 -29.25 0.74 10.04
N SER A 387 -30.58 0.77 9.96
CA SER A 387 -31.37 -0.37 9.50
C SER A 387 -31.09 -0.72 8.03
N TYR A 388 -31.21 -2.00 7.66
CA TYR A 388 -31.12 -2.41 6.25
C TYR A 388 -32.16 -1.74 5.36
N SER A 389 -33.36 -1.48 5.90
CA SER A 389 -34.37 -0.71 5.17
C SER A 389 -33.87 0.69 4.84
N ASN A 390 -33.17 1.35 5.74
CA ASN A 390 -32.59 2.66 5.51
C ASN A 390 -31.45 2.62 4.48
N ILE A 391 -30.55 1.63 4.55
CA ILE A 391 -29.50 1.45 3.53
C ILE A 391 -30.10 1.21 2.15
N ILE A 392 -31.13 0.39 2.06
CA ILE A 392 -31.89 0.14 0.81
C ILE A 392 -32.55 1.44 0.32
N LYS A 393 -33.21 2.20 1.22
CA LYS A 393 -33.81 3.49 0.90
C LYS A 393 -32.77 4.47 0.34
N ILE A 394 -31.66 4.67 1.05
CA ILE A 394 -30.57 5.53 0.59
C ILE A 394 -30.08 5.09 -0.78
N SER A 395 -29.90 3.79 -0.99
CA SER A 395 -29.42 3.23 -2.26
C SER A 395 -30.38 3.56 -3.41
N PHE A 396 -31.67 3.39 -3.23
CA PHE A 396 -32.69 3.77 -4.25
C PHE A 396 -32.75 5.29 -4.47
N MET A 397 -32.61 6.09 -3.41
CA MET A 397 -32.54 7.56 -3.55
C MET A 397 -31.28 7.99 -4.34
N LYS A 398 -30.15 7.31 -4.14
CA LYS A 398 -28.94 7.56 -4.94
C LYS A 398 -29.15 7.20 -6.41
N ILE A 399 -29.84 6.10 -6.72
CA ILE A 399 -30.19 5.72 -8.09
C ILE A 399 -31.02 6.82 -8.76
N LEU A 400 -32.02 7.38 -8.05
CA LEU A 400 -32.88 8.46 -8.56
C LEU A 400 -32.10 9.75 -8.84
N ASN A 401 -31.02 10.01 -8.09
CA ASN A 401 -30.19 11.21 -8.20
C ASN A 401 -29.00 11.07 -9.15
N THR A 402 -28.67 9.86 -9.60
CA THR A 402 -27.56 9.62 -10.53
C THR A 402 -28.07 9.46 -11.95
N ASN A 403 -27.60 10.32 -12.85
CA ASN A 403 -27.91 10.23 -14.27
C ASN A 403 -27.10 9.11 -14.95
N GLY A 404 -27.50 7.85 -14.85
CA GLY A 404 -26.89 6.77 -15.63
C GLY A 404 -26.35 5.60 -14.79
N ASP A 405 -25.12 5.17 -15.03
CA ASP A 405 -24.50 3.96 -14.51
C ASP A 405 -24.48 3.85 -12.96
N PHE A 406 -25.31 2.98 -12.40
CA PHE A 406 -25.48 2.72 -10.96
C PHE A 406 -25.43 1.23 -10.61
N ASP A 407 -24.84 0.41 -11.46
CA ASP A 407 -24.79 -1.05 -11.29
C ASP A 407 -24.15 -1.44 -9.94
N TYR A 408 -23.17 -0.68 -9.47
CA TYR A 408 -22.53 -0.86 -8.17
C TYR A 408 -23.48 -0.66 -6.98
N ILE A 409 -24.46 0.27 -7.08
CA ILE A 409 -25.49 0.46 -6.06
C ILE A 409 -26.49 -0.70 -6.10
N ILE A 410 -26.89 -1.12 -7.30
CA ILE A 410 -27.79 -2.27 -7.46
C ILE A 410 -27.12 -3.55 -6.93
N GLU A 411 -25.82 -3.70 -7.10
CA GLU A 411 -25.09 -4.83 -6.55
C GLU A 411 -25.15 -4.86 -5.02
N LEU A 412 -25.02 -3.70 -4.36
CA LEU A 412 -25.20 -3.59 -2.91
C LEU A 412 -26.60 -4.01 -2.48
N ILE A 413 -27.64 -3.48 -3.13
CA ILE A 413 -29.05 -3.83 -2.87
C ILE A 413 -29.24 -5.35 -3.06
N ARG A 414 -28.75 -5.90 -4.16
CA ARG A 414 -28.82 -7.34 -4.47
C ARG A 414 -28.22 -8.19 -3.36
N ASN A 415 -27.04 -7.81 -2.86
CA ASN A 415 -26.35 -8.56 -1.82
C ASN A 415 -27.14 -8.57 -0.51
N ILE A 416 -27.74 -7.44 -0.13
CA ILE A 416 -28.64 -7.35 1.03
C ILE A 416 -29.88 -8.24 0.83
N ILE A 417 -30.53 -8.17 -0.33
CA ILE A 417 -31.74 -8.95 -0.66
C ILE A 417 -31.45 -10.45 -0.62
N ASN A 418 -30.37 -10.90 -1.28
CA ASN A 418 -30.02 -12.33 -1.37
C ASN A 418 -29.71 -12.92 0.01
N LYS A 419 -29.12 -12.14 0.88
CA LYS A 419 -28.77 -12.57 2.23
C LYS A 419 -29.98 -12.65 3.18
N HIS A 420 -30.93 -11.77 3.00
CA HIS A 420 -32.09 -11.62 3.90
C HIS A 420 -33.43 -11.89 3.21
N LYS A 421 -33.50 -13.00 2.47
CA LYS A 421 -34.65 -13.36 1.61
C LYS A 421 -36.02 -13.27 2.30
N MET A 422 -36.11 -13.49 3.61
CA MET A 422 -37.36 -13.43 4.34
C MET A 422 -37.79 -12.01 4.76
N LEU A 423 -36.81 -11.12 4.95
CA LEU A 423 -37.06 -9.78 5.50
C LEU A 423 -37.07 -8.68 4.43
N TYR A 424 -36.41 -8.91 3.27
CA TYR A 424 -36.27 -7.86 2.26
C TYR A 424 -37.61 -7.33 1.71
N LYS A 425 -38.62 -8.18 1.63
CA LYS A 425 -39.95 -7.78 1.20
C LYS A 425 -40.50 -6.67 2.10
N LYS A 426 -40.47 -6.90 3.41
CA LYS A 426 -40.89 -5.92 4.41
C LYS A 426 -40.11 -4.62 4.30
N TRP A 427 -38.79 -4.72 4.10
CA TRP A 427 -37.96 -3.53 3.94
C TRP A 427 -38.26 -2.75 2.67
N LEU A 428 -38.46 -3.42 1.54
CA LEU A 428 -38.85 -2.78 0.29
C LEU A 428 -40.21 -2.11 0.42
N GLU A 429 -41.18 -2.77 1.05
CA GLU A 429 -42.50 -2.19 1.33
C GLU A 429 -42.40 -0.93 2.22
N MET A 430 -41.51 -0.93 3.20
CA MET A 430 -41.21 0.27 4.00
C MET A 430 -40.62 1.40 3.15
N VAL A 431 -39.71 1.08 2.25
CA VAL A 431 -39.05 2.09 1.39
C VAL A 431 -40.05 2.72 0.41
N ILE A 432 -40.85 1.92 -0.29
CA ILE A 432 -41.81 2.45 -1.28
C ILE A 432 -42.97 3.24 -0.67
N ASN A 433 -43.25 3.07 0.61
CA ASN A 433 -44.24 3.83 1.37
C ASN A 433 -43.62 5.01 2.17
N ASP A 434 -42.30 5.21 2.11
CA ASP A 434 -41.66 6.34 2.74
C ASP A 434 -41.90 7.63 1.95
N GLN A 435 -42.37 8.66 2.63
CA GLN A 435 -42.80 9.91 1.97
C GLN A 435 -41.61 10.58 1.25
N ALA A 436 -40.43 10.64 1.88
CA ALA A 436 -39.28 11.27 1.27
C ALA A 436 -38.81 10.53 -0.01
N PHE A 437 -38.95 9.19 -0.04
CA PHE A 437 -38.69 8.41 -1.24
C PHE A 437 -39.73 8.68 -2.36
N ILE A 438 -41.01 8.75 -1.99
CA ILE A 438 -42.07 9.08 -2.93
C ILE A 438 -41.86 10.47 -3.52
N ASP A 439 -41.57 11.47 -2.69
CA ASP A 439 -41.29 12.85 -3.12
C ASP A 439 -40.12 12.89 -4.11
N GLN A 440 -39.08 12.10 -3.88
CA GLN A 440 -37.96 12.00 -4.81
C GLN A 440 -38.34 11.35 -6.14
N CYS A 441 -39.21 10.33 -6.13
CA CYS A 441 -39.76 9.75 -7.36
C CYS A 441 -40.61 10.76 -8.13
N LEU A 442 -41.39 11.62 -7.41
CA LEU A 442 -42.21 12.66 -8.01
C LEU A 442 -41.41 13.78 -8.69
N LEU A 443 -40.12 13.94 -8.37
CA LEU A 443 -39.23 14.83 -9.13
C LEU A 443 -38.95 14.32 -10.55
N LEU A 444 -39.02 13.01 -10.75
CA LEU A 444 -38.85 12.40 -12.07
C LEU A 444 -40.17 12.24 -12.82
N ASN A 445 -41.26 11.94 -12.11
CA ASN A 445 -42.59 11.77 -12.69
C ASN A 445 -43.66 12.38 -11.76
N LYS A 446 -44.34 13.40 -12.24
CA LYS A 446 -45.28 14.19 -11.44
C LYS A 446 -46.62 13.47 -11.12
N ASP A 447 -46.88 12.32 -11.76
CA ASP A 447 -48.11 11.56 -11.52
C ASP A 447 -47.95 10.62 -10.32
N MET A 448 -48.59 10.96 -9.21
CA MET A 448 -48.57 10.19 -7.98
C MET A 448 -49.18 8.78 -8.18
N GLY A 449 -50.17 8.60 -8.98
CA GLY A 449 -50.80 7.31 -9.27
C GLY A 449 -49.85 6.40 -10.04
N PHE A 450 -49.18 6.97 -11.02
CA PHE A 450 -48.13 6.28 -11.80
C PHE A 450 -46.92 5.89 -10.95
N VAL A 451 -46.41 6.81 -10.12
CA VAL A 451 -45.29 6.55 -9.21
C VAL A 451 -45.62 5.41 -8.25
N LYS A 452 -46.79 5.44 -7.59
CA LYS A 452 -47.22 4.36 -6.68
C LYS A 452 -47.36 3.03 -7.40
N THR A 453 -47.89 3.01 -8.59
CA THR A 453 -48.07 1.79 -9.40
C THR A 453 -46.68 1.21 -9.79
N THR A 454 -45.78 2.08 -10.25
CA THR A 454 -44.43 1.70 -10.67
C THR A 454 -43.61 1.17 -9.48
N ASN A 455 -43.69 1.80 -8.31
CA ASN A 455 -43.03 1.35 -7.08
C ASN A 455 -43.58 0.00 -6.59
N ASN A 456 -44.90 -0.21 -6.64
CA ASN A 456 -45.50 -1.51 -6.31
C ASN A 456 -45.09 -2.62 -7.29
N MET A 457 -44.93 -2.30 -8.57
CA MET A 457 -44.42 -3.24 -9.57
C MET A 457 -42.96 -3.61 -9.29
N LEU A 458 -42.11 -2.67 -8.84
CA LEU A 458 -40.72 -2.94 -8.43
C LEU A 458 -40.70 -4.03 -7.37
N VAL A 459 -41.46 -3.88 -6.28
CA VAL A 459 -41.51 -4.86 -5.19
C VAL A 459 -41.98 -6.23 -5.69
N LYS A 460 -43.05 -6.30 -6.47
CA LYS A 460 -43.58 -7.54 -7.04
C LYS A 460 -42.53 -8.24 -7.94
N LYS A 461 -41.88 -7.49 -8.83
CA LYS A 461 -40.87 -8.03 -9.74
C LYS A 461 -39.63 -8.53 -9.00
N ILE A 462 -39.13 -7.81 -7.99
CA ILE A 462 -38.00 -8.27 -7.16
C ILE A 462 -38.36 -9.54 -6.39
N GLN A 463 -39.60 -9.67 -5.90
CA GLN A 463 -40.03 -10.88 -5.18
C GLN A 463 -39.98 -12.15 -6.03
N VAL A 464 -40.24 -12.04 -7.31
CA VAL A 464 -40.24 -13.17 -8.27
C VAL A 464 -38.83 -13.44 -8.83
N CYS A 465 -37.88 -12.54 -8.60
CA CYS A 465 -36.52 -12.68 -9.13
C CYS A 465 -35.72 -13.82 -8.48
N ASN A 466 -35.54 -14.90 -9.24
CA ASN A 466 -34.64 -15.99 -8.89
C ASN A 466 -33.28 -15.76 -9.57
N GLY A 467 -32.44 -14.87 -9.01
CA GLY A 467 -31.09 -14.66 -9.48
C GLY A 467 -30.66 -13.20 -9.68
N SER A 468 -29.38 -12.98 -9.57
CA SER A 468 -28.77 -11.67 -9.45
C SER A 468 -28.87 -10.77 -10.69
N ARG A 469 -28.76 -11.33 -11.90
CA ARG A 469 -28.86 -10.55 -13.15
C ARG A 469 -30.26 -9.98 -13.37
N LYS A 470 -31.28 -10.68 -12.89
CA LYS A 470 -32.67 -10.23 -13.00
C LYS A 470 -32.97 -9.02 -12.12
N ILE A 471 -32.36 -8.89 -10.94
CA ILE A 471 -32.54 -7.74 -10.05
C ILE A 471 -32.02 -6.45 -10.73
N ILE A 472 -30.86 -6.52 -11.37
CA ILE A 472 -30.28 -5.38 -12.13
C ILE A 472 -31.28 -4.92 -13.21
N SER A 473 -31.79 -5.85 -14.02
CA SER A 473 -32.77 -5.53 -15.06
C SER A 473 -34.02 -4.90 -14.47
N VAL A 474 -34.58 -5.47 -13.39
CA VAL A 474 -35.79 -4.97 -12.76
C VAL A 474 -35.62 -3.54 -12.21
N VAL A 475 -34.51 -3.23 -11.59
CA VAL A 475 -34.21 -1.89 -11.06
C VAL A 475 -33.98 -0.89 -12.20
N ASN A 476 -33.31 -1.30 -13.25
CA ASN A 476 -33.13 -0.48 -14.45
C ASN A 476 -34.45 -0.19 -15.16
N ASP A 477 -35.31 -1.20 -15.29
CA ASP A 477 -36.64 -1.04 -15.91
C ASP A 477 -37.58 -0.13 -15.07
N TRP A 478 -37.46 -0.25 -13.73
CA TRP A 478 -38.19 0.63 -12.80
C TRP A 478 -37.73 2.07 -12.96
N TYR A 479 -36.42 2.33 -12.95
CA TYR A 479 -35.88 3.67 -13.12
C TYR A 479 -36.25 4.30 -14.46
N LYS A 480 -36.09 3.53 -15.56
CA LYS A 480 -36.53 3.97 -16.90
C LYS A 480 -38.03 4.20 -16.99
N GLY A 481 -38.82 3.43 -16.22
CA GLY A 481 -40.23 3.63 -16.11
C GLY A 481 -40.61 4.97 -15.49
N LEU A 482 -39.89 5.41 -14.46
CA LEU A 482 -40.14 6.71 -13.82
C LEU A 482 -39.74 7.90 -14.70
N LEU A 483 -38.85 7.72 -15.67
CA LEU A 483 -38.46 8.78 -16.61
C LEU A 483 -39.39 8.98 -17.79
N ARG A 484 -40.43 8.10 -17.97
CA ARG A 484 -41.45 8.19 -18.99
C ARG A 484 -42.64 9.01 -18.50
#